data_698c941a5fe2a3659745809352a5fdc3
#
_entry.id   698c941a5fe2a3659745809352a5fdc3
#
_cell.length_a   1.000
_cell.length_b   1.000
_cell.length_c   1.000
_cell.angle_alpha   90.00
_cell.angle_beta   90.00
_cell.angle_gamma   90.00
#
_symmetry.space_group_name_H-M   'P 1'
#
loop_
_entity.id
_entity.type
_entity.pdbx_description
1 polymer ?
#
loop_
_entity_poly.entity_id
_entity_poly.type
_entity_poly.pdbx_seq_one_letter_code
_entity_poly.pdbx_strand_id
1 'polypeptide(L)'
;MDNKCTIFSNLDRIEFQEDTQTEWRHKWELDVMYYDIISPCRTMEMKKVKKALNLAMTTWDLEIPIKFKSNWDNYRNPTSNITIDFKTSDEDHYFKDRPSVLAYAYFPGQGDVSGKVVFNNDYIWSTNGKPVSGKKAKEEGWVENAYDDNQLRTYNI
;
A
#
# COMPACT_ATOMS: atom_id res chain seq x y z
N MET A 1 -19.73 3.10 -8.41
CA MET A 1 -18.56 2.24 -8.65
C MET A 1 -17.36 2.89 -8.00
N ASP A 2 -16.64 2.11 -7.22
CA ASP A 2 -15.44 2.63 -6.53
C ASP A 2 -14.28 2.66 -7.53
N ASN A 3 -13.87 3.85 -7.95
CA ASN A 3 -12.73 4.01 -8.83
C ASN A 3 -11.44 3.73 -8.07
N LYS A 4 -10.71 2.70 -8.48
CA LYS A 4 -9.46 2.24 -7.86
C LYS A 4 -8.34 2.21 -8.87
N CYS A 5 -7.14 2.57 -8.41
CA CYS A 5 -5.90 2.23 -9.08
C CYS A 5 -5.41 0.90 -8.51
N THR A 6 -5.06 -0.05 -9.37
CA THR A 6 -4.70 -1.41 -8.96
C THR A 6 -3.38 -1.84 -9.59
N ILE A 7 -2.53 -2.49 -8.80
CA ILE A 7 -1.23 -3.05 -9.24
C ILE A 7 -1.32 -4.57 -9.19
N PHE A 8 -0.93 -5.23 -10.28
CA PHE A 8 -0.95 -6.69 -10.44
C PHE A 8 0.46 -7.30 -10.35
N SER A 9 0.54 -8.52 -9.80
CA SER A 9 1.80 -9.24 -9.55
C SER A 9 2.51 -9.79 -10.80
N ASN A 10 1.79 -10.03 -11.87
CA ASN A 10 2.28 -10.75 -13.06
C ASN A 10 2.56 -9.85 -14.27
N LEU A 11 2.28 -8.57 -14.15
CA LEU A 11 2.53 -7.57 -15.17
C LEU A 11 2.97 -6.31 -14.44
N ASP A 12 4.00 -5.63 -14.91
CA ASP A 12 4.29 -4.24 -14.54
C ASP A 12 3.16 -3.31 -15.05
N ARG A 13 1.92 -3.72 -14.76
CA ARG A 13 0.72 -3.11 -15.28
C ARG A 13 -0.03 -2.42 -14.16
N ILE A 14 -0.17 -1.12 -14.33
CA ILE A 14 -1.07 -0.30 -13.53
C ILE A 14 -2.38 -0.21 -14.33
N GLU A 15 -3.48 -0.71 -13.76
CA GLU A 15 -4.80 -0.50 -14.32
C GLU A 15 -5.50 0.62 -13.57
N PHE A 16 -5.88 1.65 -14.30
CA PHE A 16 -6.82 2.65 -13.82
C PHE A 16 -8.22 2.22 -14.29
N GLN A 17 -9.11 1.95 -13.35
CA GLN A 17 -10.52 1.85 -13.68
C GLN A 17 -11.07 3.28 -13.80
N GLU A 18 -11.03 3.81 -15.01
CA GLU A 18 -11.62 5.12 -15.32
C GLU A 18 -13.11 4.97 -15.59
N ASP A 19 -13.90 5.75 -14.88
CA ASP A 19 -15.20 6.18 -15.41
C ASP A 19 -14.91 7.39 -16.33
N THR A 20 -15.12 7.21 -17.62
CA THR A 20 -14.67 8.10 -18.70
C THR A 20 -15.27 9.54 -18.68
N GLN A 21 -16.08 9.87 -17.69
CA GLN A 21 -16.72 11.19 -17.56
C GLN A 21 -16.13 12.12 -16.50
N THR A 22 -15.07 11.71 -15.76
CA THR A 22 -14.64 12.44 -14.56
C THR A 22 -13.16 12.72 -14.44
N GLU A 23 -12.42 12.79 -15.52
CA GLU A 23 -10.94 12.91 -15.57
C GLU A 23 -10.33 14.00 -14.66
N TRP A 24 -11.09 15.03 -14.29
CA TRP A 24 -10.57 16.19 -13.53
C TRP A 24 -11.11 16.35 -12.11
N ARG A 25 -11.97 15.43 -11.64
CA ARG A 25 -12.63 15.56 -10.34
C ARG A 25 -11.87 14.88 -9.18
N HIS A 26 -10.85 14.09 -9.48
CA HIS A 26 -10.15 13.28 -8.50
C HIS A 26 -8.75 13.82 -8.18
N LYS A 27 -8.66 15.03 -7.69
CA LYS A 27 -7.41 15.63 -7.21
C LYS A 27 -7.54 16.06 -5.75
N TRP A 28 -6.41 16.07 -5.09
CA TRP A 28 -6.32 16.68 -3.77
C TRP A 28 -6.24 18.21 -3.91
N GLU A 29 -7.06 18.93 -3.16
CA GLU A 29 -7.06 20.39 -3.09
C GLU A 29 -6.44 20.86 -1.76
N LEU A 30 -5.28 20.29 -1.40
CA LEU A 30 -4.58 20.52 -0.16
C LEU A 30 -3.10 20.78 -0.42
N ASP A 31 -2.52 21.74 0.30
CA ASP A 31 -1.09 22.04 0.26
C ASP A 31 -0.29 21.09 1.16
N VAL A 32 -0.92 20.55 2.19
CA VAL A 32 -0.35 19.60 3.14
C VAL A 32 -1.26 18.41 3.31
N MET A 33 -0.71 17.21 3.16
CA MET A 33 -1.42 15.94 3.36
C MET A 33 -0.76 15.14 4.47
N TYR A 34 -1.59 14.60 5.33
CA TYR A 34 -1.15 13.68 6.39
C TYR A 34 -1.39 12.23 5.97
N TYR A 35 -0.43 11.36 6.26
CA TYR A 35 -0.54 9.92 6.00
C TYR A 35 -0.23 9.10 7.25
N ASP A 36 -0.88 7.94 7.36
CA ASP A 36 -0.75 7.03 8.48
C ASP A 36 -0.82 5.57 8.04
N ILE A 37 -0.27 4.68 8.87
CA ILE A 37 -0.31 3.23 8.70
C ILE A 37 -1.34 2.67 9.67
N ILE A 38 -2.37 2.03 9.14
CA ILE A 38 -3.49 1.50 9.92
C ILE A 38 -3.20 0.10 10.45
N SER A 39 -2.59 -0.76 9.62
CA SER A 39 -2.25 -2.13 9.99
C SER A 39 -0.84 -2.51 9.59
N PRO A 40 -0.20 -3.47 10.30
CA PRO A 40 1.18 -3.86 10.05
C PRO A 40 1.33 -4.74 8.81
N CYS A 41 2.49 -4.65 8.17
CA CYS A 41 2.94 -5.62 7.19
C CYS A 41 3.41 -6.90 7.90
N ARG A 42 3.01 -8.08 7.40
CA ARG A 42 3.41 -9.38 7.99
C ARG A 42 4.88 -9.73 7.78
N THR A 43 5.50 -9.19 6.74
CA THR A 43 6.85 -9.57 6.31
C THR A 43 7.91 -8.50 6.55
N MET A 44 7.51 -7.35 7.09
CA MET A 44 8.42 -6.25 7.41
C MET A 44 8.12 -5.66 8.78
N GLU A 45 9.18 -5.28 9.49
CA GLU A 45 9.06 -4.49 10.71
C GLU A 45 8.44 -3.12 10.42
N MET A 46 7.59 -2.64 11.31
CA MET A 46 6.93 -1.33 11.20
C MET A 46 7.93 -0.19 10.95
N LYS A 47 9.10 -0.24 11.59
CA LYS A 47 10.16 0.76 11.38
C LYS A 47 10.65 0.82 9.94
N LYS A 48 10.75 -0.33 9.27
CA LYS A 48 11.17 -0.41 7.86
C LYS A 48 10.07 0.11 6.94
N VAL A 49 8.80 -0.23 7.23
CA VAL A 49 7.64 0.29 6.49
C VAL A 49 7.58 1.81 6.59
N LYS A 50 7.66 2.36 7.80
CA LYS A 50 7.69 3.82 8.04
C LYS A 50 8.82 4.51 7.27
N LYS A 51 10.02 3.92 7.27
CA LYS A 51 11.17 4.48 6.54
C LYS A 51 10.94 4.48 5.02
N ALA A 52 10.40 3.39 4.46
CA ALA A 52 10.11 3.28 3.04
C ALA A 52 9.04 4.31 2.61
N LEU A 53 7.97 4.43 3.37
CA LEU A 53 6.91 5.40 3.11
C LEU A 53 7.40 6.84 3.23
N ASN A 54 8.21 7.16 4.25
CA ASN A 54 8.83 8.49 4.35
C ASN A 54 9.66 8.83 3.11
N LEU A 55 10.46 7.89 2.64
CA LEU A 55 11.29 8.09 1.44
C LEU A 55 10.40 8.33 0.20
N ALA A 56 9.38 7.51 0.01
CA ALA A 56 8.45 7.66 -1.12
C ALA A 56 7.73 9.02 -1.08
N MET A 57 7.21 9.42 0.09
CA MET A 57 6.52 10.69 0.25
C MET A 57 7.45 11.89 0.08
N THR A 58 8.69 11.81 0.57
CA THR A 58 9.69 12.85 0.34
C THR A 58 10.05 13.00 -1.14
N THR A 59 10.07 11.90 -1.89
CA THR A 59 10.28 11.94 -3.35
C THR A 59 9.14 12.70 -4.03
N TRP A 60 7.89 12.43 -3.65
CA TRP A 60 6.74 13.17 -4.18
C TRP A 60 6.74 14.65 -3.77
N ASP A 61 7.20 15.01 -2.55
CA ASP A 61 7.37 16.39 -2.10
C ASP A 61 8.23 17.25 -3.04
N LEU A 62 9.15 16.61 -3.78
CA LEU A 62 10.04 17.30 -4.73
C LEU A 62 9.40 17.48 -6.10
N GLU A 63 8.42 16.67 -6.45
CA GLU A 63 7.83 16.62 -7.79
C GLU A 63 6.50 17.39 -7.89
N ILE A 64 5.76 17.50 -6.79
CA ILE A 64 4.43 18.14 -6.77
C ILE A 64 4.32 19.19 -5.66
N PRO A 65 3.45 20.21 -5.82
CA PRO A 65 3.30 21.28 -4.83
C PRO A 65 2.43 20.86 -3.61
N ILE A 66 2.55 19.63 -3.17
CA ILE A 66 1.88 19.09 -1.98
C ILE A 66 2.95 18.59 -1.02
N LYS A 67 2.86 18.95 0.26
CA LYS A 67 3.75 18.46 1.30
C LYS A 67 3.11 17.29 2.04
N PHE A 68 3.83 16.16 2.14
CA PHE A 68 3.38 14.99 2.86
C PHE A 68 4.00 14.92 4.24
N LYS A 69 3.19 14.72 5.27
CA LYS A 69 3.61 14.59 6.66
C LYS A 69 3.07 13.30 7.27
N SER A 70 3.94 12.55 7.93
CA SER A 70 3.50 11.38 8.69
C SER A 70 2.67 11.81 9.92
N ASN A 71 1.66 11.01 10.24
CA ASN A 71 0.76 11.27 11.38
C ASN A 71 1.01 10.30 12.55
N TRP A 72 1.92 9.33 12.43
CA TRP A 72 2.15 8.31 13.47
C TRP A 72 2.76 8.81 14.78
N ASP A 73 3.29 10.03 14.81
CA ASP A 73 3.82 10.64 16.04
C ASP A 73 3.00 11.84 16.51
N ASN A 74 1.87 12.12 15.84
CA ASN A 74 1.09 13.33 16.09
C ASN A 74 -0.31 13.02 16.63
N TYR A 75 -0.42 12.80 17.93
CA TYR A 75 -1.70 12.57 18.65
C TYR A 75 -2.70 13.76 18.58
N ARG A 76 -2.29 14.88 18.02
CA ARG A 76 -3.13 16.08 17.94
C ARG A 76 -3.90 16.22 16.63
N ASN A 77 -3.54 15.45 15.61
CA ASN A 77 -4.23 15.48 14.31
C ASN A 77 -4.85 14.11 14.03
N PRO A 78 -6.13 13.91 14.39
CA PRO A 78 -6.77 12.59 14.35
C PRO A 78 -7.07 12.07 12.94
N THR A 79 -7.01 12.93 11.92
CA THR A 79 -7.43 12.60 10.55
C THR A 79 -6.24 12.60 9.59
N SER A 80 -5.97 11.44 8.99
CA SER A 80 -5.03 11.31 7.89
C SER A 80 -5.77 11.36 6.55
N ASN A 81 -5.20 12.07 5.57
CA ASN A 81 -5.75 12.16 4.23
C ASN A 81 -5.46 10.88 3.43
N ILE A 82 -4.30 10.26 3.70
CA ILE A 82 -3.89 9.00 3.12
C ILE A 82 -3.75 7.98 4.26
N THR A 83 -4.39 6.83 4.11
CA THR A 83 -4.24 5.71 5.04
C THR A 83 -3.66 4.51 4.31
N ILE A 84 -2.64 3.90 4.90
CA ILE A 84 -1.96 2.72 4.38
C ILE A 84 -2.37 1.51 5.23
N ASP A 85 -2.96 0.52 4.58
CA ASP A 85 -3.48 -0.67 5.22
C ASP A 85 -2.87 -1.92 4.57
N PHE A 86 -2.47 -2.91 5.37
CA PHE A 86 -2.00 -4.21 4.91
C PHE A 86 -3.04 -5.26 5.27
N LYS A 87 -3.66 -5.87 4.28
CA LYS A 87 -4.73 -6.85 4.46
C LYS A 87 -4.47 -8.13 3.69
N THR A 88 -4.80 -9.26 4.32
CA THR A 88 -4.82 -10.57 3.66
C THR A 88 -6.10 -10.74 2.84
N SER A 89 -6.13 -11.75 1.98
CA SER A 89 -7.35 -12.13 1.24
C SER A 89 -8.51 -12.59 2.15
N ASP A 90 -8.22 -13.01 3.38
CA ASP A 90 -9.26 -13.32 4.36
C ASP A 90 -9.90 -12.08 4.96
N GLU A 91 -9.17 -10.97 5.01
CA GLU A 91 -9.62 -9.68 5.57
C GLU A 91 -10.20 -8.75 4.51
N ASP A 92 -9.89 -9.00 3.23
CA ASP A 92 -10.32 -8.14 2.11
C ASP A 92 -10.77 -8.98 0.91
N HIS A 93 -12.08 -8.97 0.66
CA HIS A 93 -12.69 -9.72 -0.46
C HIS A 93 -12.14 -9.31 -1.84
N TYR A 94 -11.64 -8.08 -2.00
CA TYR A 94 -11.08 -7.65 -3.28
C TYR A 94 -9.84 -8.47 -3.65
N PHE A 95 -8.99 -8.79 -2.69
CA PHE A 95 -7.83 -9.67 -2.89
C PHE A 95 -8.23 -11.13 -3.04
N LYS A 96 -9.29 -11.56 -2.32
CA LYS A 96 -9.81 -12.93 -2.45
C LYS A 96 -10.31 -13.21 -3.87
N ASP A 97 -11.03 -12.27 -4.45
CA ASP A 97 -11.57 -12.39 -5.81
C ASP A 97 -10.51 -12.14 -6.89
N ARG A 98 -9.43 -11.44 -6.54
CA ARG A 98 -8.34 -11.04 -7.43
C ARG A 98 -6.97 -11.31 -6.80
N PRO A 99 -6.58 -12.58 -6.71
CA PRO A 99 -5.34 -12.97 -5.98
C PRO A 99 -4.05 -12.43 -6.62
N SER A 100 -4.08 -12.01 -7.88
CA SER A 100 -2.92 -11.40 -8.56
C SER A 100 -2.73 -9.90 -8.26
N VAL A 101 -3.66 -9.28 -7.55
CA VAL A 101 -3.56 -7.87 -7.16
C VAL A 101 -2.59 -7.72 -6.00
N LEU A 102 -1.58 -6.88 -6.18
CA LEU A 102 -0.59 -6.55 -5.15
C LEU A 102 -1.08 -5.44 -4.20
N ALA A 103 -1.68 -4.43 -4.76
CA ALA A 103 -2.20 -3.30 -4.02
C ALA A 103 -3.28 -2.57 -4.83
N TYR A 104 -4.10 -1.80 -4.14
CA TYR A 104 -5.02 -0.86 -4.75
C TYR A 104 -5.15 0.41 -3.91
N ALA A 105 -5.59 1.49 -4.54
CA ALA A 105 -5.85 2.76 -3.87
C ALA A 105 -7.14 3.40 -4.38
N TYR A 106 -7.81 4.11 -3.50
CA TYR A 106 -8.98 4.91 -3.86
C TYR A 106 -8.56 6.35 -4.17
N PHE A 107 -9.17 6.92 -5.19
CA PHE A 107 -8.97 8.32 -5.56
C PHE A 107 -9.55 9.28 -4.51
N PRO A 108 -9.09 10.53 -4.45
CA PRO A 108 -9.73 11.54 -3.61
C PRO A 108 -11.19 11.79 -4.02
N GLY A 109 -12.00 12.28 -3.09
CA GLY A 109 -13.39 12.62 -3.34
C GLY A 109 -14.38 11.44 -3.32
N GLN A 110 -13.97 10.27 -2.83
CA GLN A 110 -14.81 9.06 -2.73
C GLN A 110 -15.34 8.80 -1.31
N GLY A 111 -15.70 9.83 -0.59
CA GLY A 111 -16.24 9.70 0.77
C GLY A 111 -15.24 9.07 1.74
N ASP A 112 -15.72 8.12 2.55
CA ASP A 112 -14.94 7.50 3.64
C ASP A 112 -13.76 6.62 3.18
N VAL A 113 -13.71 6.25 1.90
CA VAL A 113 -12.61 5.46 1.33
C VAL A 113 -11.55 6.32 0.64
N SER A 114 -11.79 7.63 0.53
CA SER A 114 -10.89 8.58 -0.13
C SER A 114 -9.47 8.50 0.45
N GLY A 115 -8.48 8.31 -0.42
CA GLY A 115 -7.05 8.24 -0.04
C GLY A 115 -6.64 6.95 0.68
N LYS A 116 -7.51 5.95 0.73
CA LYS A 116 -7.16 4.65 1.29
C LYS A 116 -6.30 3.86 0.30
N VAL A 117 -5.16 3.39 0.78
CA VAL A 117 -4.22 2.51 0.05
C VAL A 117 -4.15 1.18 0.77
N VAL A 118 -4.39 0.09 0.05
CA VAL A 118 -4.38 -1.26 0.64
C VAL A 118 -3.38 -2.14 -0.09
N PHE A 119 -2.43 -2.69 0.67
CA PHE A 119 -1.44 -3.66 0.20
C PHE A 119 -1.89 -5.08 0.54
N ASN A 120 -1.71 -5.98 -0.41
CA ASN A 120 -2.00 -7.40 -0.21
C ASN A 120 -0.95 -8.05 0.69
N ASN A 121 -1.33 -8.34 1.91
CA ASN A 121 -0.46 -8.88 2.96
C ASN A 121 -0.21 -10.40 2.81
N ASP A 122 -0.78 -11.05 1.79
CA ASP A 122 -0.44 -12.44 1.42
C ASP A 122 0.88 -12.52 0.65
N TYR A 123 1.35 -11.36 0.12
CA TYR A 123 2.64 -11.27 -0.55
C TYR A 123 3.77 -10.88 0.39
N ILE A 124 4.99 -11.20 -0.02
CA ILE A 124 6.20 -10.82 0.69
C ILE A 124 6.65 -9.44 0.21
N TRP A 125 6.64 -8.50 1.12
CA TRP A 125 7.13 -7.14 0.90
C TRP A 125 8.54 -6.97 1.45
N SER A 126 9.37 -6.19 0.76
CA SER A 126 10.71 -5.84 1.21
C SER A 126 11.08 -4.40 0.83
N THR A 127 12.16 -3.88 1.43
CA THR A 127 12.73 -2.55 1.11
C THR A 127 14.03 -2.63 0.32
N ASN A 128 14.53 -3.82 0.02
CA ASN A 128 15.84 -4.00 -0.60
C ASN A 128 15.84 -4.91 -1.83
N GLY A 129 14.65 -5.32 -2.30
CA GLY A 129 14.47 -6.17 -3.47
C GLY A 129 15.02 -7.60 -3.32
N LYS A 130 15.54 -7.95 -2.15
CA LYS A 130 16.07 -9.30 -1.93
C LYS A 130 14.95 -10.22 -1.47
N PRO A 131 14.80 -11.38 -2.08
CA PRO A 131 13.86 -12.39 -1.61
C PRO A 131 14.22 -12.82 -0.19
N VAL A 132 13.22 -12.93 0.67
CA VAL A 132 13.37 -13.59 1.97
C VAL A 132 13.24 -15.07 1.71
N SER A 133 14.19 -15.90 2.13
CA SER A 133 14.06 -17.35 1.96
C SER A 133 12.86 -17.86 2.73
N GLY A 134 12.13 -18.82 2.17
CA GLY A 134 10.96 -19.42 2.81
C GLY A 134 11.30 -20.01 4.19
N LYS A 135 12.51 -20.57 4.34
CA LYS A 135 13.04 -21.05 5.63
C LYS A 135 13.11 -19.92 6.66
N LYS A 136 13.69 -18.76 6.30
CA LYS A 136 13.82 -17.61 7.21
C LYS A 136 12.45 -17.01 7.55
N ALA A 137 11.57 -16.88 6.57
CA ALA A 137 10.22 -16.37 6.80
C ALA A 137 9.42 -17.26 7.77
N LYS A 138 9.63 -18.59 7.67
CA LYS A 138 9.01 -19.58 8.56
C LYS A 138 9.61 -19.56 9.97
N GLU A 139 10.94 -19.48 10.09
CA GLU A 139 11.65 -19.39 11.37
C GLU A 139 11.30 -18.12 12.15
N GLU A 140 11.08 -17.01 11.45
CA GLU A 140 10.69 -15.73 12.05
C GLU A 140 9.18 -15.58 12.22
N GLY A 141 8.37 -16.59 11.87
CA GLY A 141 6.91 -16.58 12.03
C GLY A 141 6.18 -15.62 11.09
N TRP A 142 6.81 -15.24 9.99
CA TRP A 142 6.22 -14.29 9.03
C TRP A 142 5.17 -14.94 8.11
N VAL A 143 5.26 -16.26 7.94
CA VAL A 143 4.31 -17.06 7.14
C VAL A 143 4.04 -18.39 7.82
N GLU A 144 2.78 -18.73 8.02
CA GLU A 144 2.39 -20.04 8.59
C GLU A 144 2.61 -21.18 7.61
N ASN A 145 2.47 -20.94 6.31
CA ASN A 145 2.68 -21.90 5.24
C ASN A 145 3.97 -21.58 4.49
N ALA A 146 4.89 -22.55 4.44
CA ALA A 146 6.11 -22.41 3.67
C ALA A 146 5.77 -22.36 2.17
N TYR A 147 6.05 -21.23 1.55
CA TYR A 147 6.17 -21.18 0.11
C TYR A 147 7.44 -21.92 -0.32
N ASP A 148 7.37 -22.63 -1.43
CA ASP A 148 8.56 -23.16 -2.09
C ASP A 148 9.50 -21.99 -2.41
N ASP A 149 10.79 -22.11 -2.06
CA ASP A 149 11.81 -21.06 -2.30
C ASP A 149 11.89 -20.62 -3.77
N ASN A 150 11.40 -21.43 -4.69
CA ASN A 150 11.31 -21.13 -6.12
C ASN A 150 10.10 -20.25 -6.50
N GLN A 151 9.13 -20.05 -5.60
CA GLN A 151 7.91 -19.28 -5.86
C GLN A 151 7.86 -17.95 -5.10
N LEU A 152 8.84 -17.66 -4.26
CA LEU A 152 8.91 -16.43 -3.48
C LEU A 152 9.21 -15.23 -4.35
N ARG A 153 8.18 -14.47 -4.69
CA ARG A 153 8.33 -13.14 -5.26
C ARG A 153 8.29 -12.10 -4.15
N THR A 154 9.35 -11.30 -4.08
CA THR A 154 9.45 -10.20 -3.14
C THR A 154 9.14 -8.91 -3.87
N TYR A 155 8.30 -8.08 -3.29
CA TYR A 155 7.91 -6.79 -3.85
C TYR A 155 8.48 -5.65 -2.98
N ASN A 156 8.97 -4.60 -3.63
CA ASN A 156 9.43 -3.40 -2.94
C ASN A 156 8.24 -2.46 -2.69
N ILE A 157 8.24 -1.88 -1.49
CA ILE A 157 7.38 -0.73 -1.16
C ILE A 157 8.08 0.53 -1.61
#